data_1444baef5116de83debe295737c1af96
#
_entry.id   1444baef5116de83debe295737c1af96
#
_cell.length_a   1.000
_cell.length_b   1.000
_cell.length_c   1.000
_cell.angle_alpha   90.00
_cell.angle_beta   90.00
_cell.angle_gamma   90.00
#
_symmetry.space_group_name_H-M   'P 1'
#
loop_
_entity.id
_entity.type
_entity.pdbx_description
1 polymer ?
#
loop_
_entity_poly.entity_id
_entity_poly.type
_entity_poly.pdbx_seq_one_letter_code
_entity_poly.pdbx_strand_id
1 'polypeptide(L)'
;MNMGQYLIFNPVGGQDGGGAFAPNGRIRERDFTDGLSNTLAFSEVKAFQPRVQDAVLAVAPPTSPQSFAASVSGGAFAATGHTEWVCGRALHAGFTTLFGPNTVVPFSVSGQVLDVDFGSSREGNSATLPTYGAITSRSFHTGMVNVLLMDGSVRSLTSNLDLGTWRRLGARSDGQVVGDF
;
A
#
# COMPACT_ATOMS: atom_id res chain seq x y z
N MET A 1 8.24 -0.23 0.48
CA MET A 1 8.20 1.18 0.01
C MET A 1 6.76 1.69 0.11
N ASN A 2 6.57 2.87 0.67
CA ASN A 2 5.26 3.53 0.76
C ASN A 2 4.84 4.08 -0.62
N MET A 3 3.78 3.53 -1.20
CA MET A 3 3.25 3.91 -2.52
C MET A 3 2.06 4.89 -2.44
N GLY A 4 1.68 5.31 -1.23
CA GLY A 4 0.50 6.13 -0.98
C GLY A 4 -0.71 5.33 -0.50
N GLN A 5 -1.90 5.92 -0.59
CA GLN A 5 -3.08 5.32 0.02
C GLN A 5 -3.67 4.15 -0.79
N TYR A 6 -3.90 4.34 -2.10
CA TYR A 6 -4.60 3.36 -2.93
C TYR A 6 -4.20 3.44 -4.42
N LEU A 7 -4.27 4.64 -5.02
CA LEU A 7 -3.64 4.86 -6.32
C LEU A 7 -2.13 4.65 -6.16
N ILE A 8 -1.53 3.87 -7.03
CA ILE A 8 -0.08 3.67 -7.07
C ILE A 8 0.50 4.54 -8.19
N PHE A 9 -0.09 4.46 -9.37
CA PHE A 9 0.37 5.20 -10.53
C PHE A 9 -0.73 5.35 -11.59
N ASN A 10 -0.82 6.54 -12.19
CA ASN A 10 -1.62 6.78 -13.37
C ASN A 10 -0.70 7.20 -14.53
N PRO A 11 -0.55 6.39 -15.57
CA PRO A 11 0.32 6.70 -16.70
C PRO A 11 -0.16 7.91 -17.51
N VAL A 12 -1.47 8.18 -17.50
CA VAL A 12 -2.04 9.37 -18.14
C VAL A 12 -1.87 10.54 -17.17
N GLY A 13 -0.98 11.47 -17.51
CA GLY A 13 -0.65 12.62 -16.67
C GLY A 13 0.41 12.37 -15.61
N GLY A 14 0.87 11.12 -15.41
CA GLY A 14 1.96 10.79 -14.49
C GLY A 14 1.64 10.97 -13.00
N GLN A 15 0.34 10.97 -12.64
CA GLN A 15 -0.08 11.07 -11.25
C GLN A 15 0.34 9.84 -10.46
N ASP A 16 0.94 10.05 -9.29
CA ASP A 16 1.29 9.00 -8.32
C ASP A 16 0.31 8.94 -7.13
N GLY A 17 0.51 7.99 -6.25
CA GLY A 17 -0.32 7.76 -5.08
C GLY A 17 -0.11 8.72 -3.91
N GLY A 18 0.77 9.69 -4.04
CA GLY A 18 1.08 10.65 -2.97
C GLY A 18 1.98 10.09 -1.86
N GLY A 19 2.47 8.87 -1.98
CA GLY A 19 3.40 8.26 -1.03
C GLY A 19 4.85 8.76 -1.17
N ALA A 20 5.75 8.18 -0.39
CA ALA A 20 7.18 8.54 -0.43
C ALA A 20 7.87 8.09 -1.71
N PHE A 21 7.35 7.06 -2.37
CA PHE A 21 7.89 6.50 -3.61
C PHE A 21 6.82 6.45 -4.70
N ALA A 22 7.25 6.61 -5.94
CA ALA A 22 6.38 6.52 -7.10
C ALA A 22 7.11 5.89 -8.29
N PRO A 23 6.42 5.09 -9.12
CA PRO A 23 6.98 4.61 -10.37
C PRO A 23 7.44 5.78 -11.24
N ASN A 24 8.69 5.74 -11.72
CA ASN A 24 9.32 6.81 -12.51
C ASN A 24 9.30 8.20 -11.85
N GLY A 25 9.02 8.27 -10.55
CA GLY A 25 8.94 9.53 -9.79
C GLY A 25 10.31 10.18 -9.62
N ARG A 26 10.31 11.52 -9.56
CA ARG A 26 11.47 12.33 -9.21
C ARG A 26 11.16 13.15 -7.95
N ILE A 27 10.80 12.43 -6.88
CA ILE A 27 10.42 13.02 -5.60
C ILE A 27 11.69 13.57 -4.91
N ARG A 28 11.62 14.77 -4.40
CA ARG A 28 12.70 15.48 -3.70
C ARG A 28 12.26 15.80 -2.28
N GLU A 29 13.21 16.07 -1.40
CA GLU A 29 12.94 16.46 0.00
C GLU A 29 11.88 17.58 0.12
N ARG A 30 11.95 18.60 -0.72
CA ARG A 30 10.97 19.71 -0.73
C ARG A 30 9.53 19.29 -1.07
N ASP A 31 9.33 18.10 -1.60
CA ASP A 31 8.01 17.59 -1.98
C ASP A 31 7.28 16.92 -0.78
N PHE A 32 8.00 16.79 0.36
CA PHE A 32 7.46 16.31 1.64
C PHE A 32 7.00 17.46 2.51
N THR A 33 5.92 18.13 2.11
CA THR A 33 5.44 19.35 2.80
C THR A 33 4.84 19.07 4.18
N ASP A 34 4.44 17.81 4.45
CA ASP A 34 3.91 17.38 5.74
C ASP A 34 5.03 17.02 6.74
N GLY A 35 6.27 17.02 6.25
CA GLY A 35 7.49 16.77 7.03
C GLY A 35 8.02 15.35 6.89
N LEU A 36 9.34 15.23 6.85
CA LEU A 36 10.02 13.92 6.73
C LEU A 36 9.76 12.99 7.92
N SER A 37 9.63 13.55 9.13
CA SER A 37 9.31 12.80 10.36
C SER A 37 7.84 12.40 10.48
N ASN A 38 7.00 12.85 9.57
CA ASN A 38 5.57 12.55 9.50
C ASN A 38 5.20 11.72 8.27
N THR A 39 6.17 11.28 7.48
CA THR A 39 5.92 10.50 6.27
C THR A 39 6.61 9.15 6.33
N LEU A 40 5.83 8.08 6.12
CA LEU A 40 6.33 6.71 6.02
C LEU A 40 7.22 6.53 4.79
N ALA A 41 8.41 5.98 4.97
CA ALA A 41 9.26 5.50 3.90
C ALA A 41 9.02 4.01 3.66
N PHE A 42 9.23 3.19 4.68
CA PHE A 42 9.10 1.74 4.59
C PHE A 42 8.27 1.21 5.75
N SER A 43 7.67 0.05 5.53
CA SER A 43 7.02 -0.74 6.57
C SER A 43 7.30 -2.22 6.34
N GLU A 44 7.17 -3.03 7.38
CA GLU A 44 7.23 -4.48 7.27
C GLU A 44 6.11 -5.01 6.39
N VAL A 45 6.43 -6.03 5.60
CA VAL A 45 5.52 -6.84 4.80
C VAL A 45 5.91 -8.31 4.93
N LYS A 46 4.96 -9.22 4.79
CA LYS A 46 5.23 -10.66 4.85
C LYS A 46 5.62 -11.19 3.48
N ALA A 47 6.77 -11.87 3.39
CA ALA A 47 7.12 -12.64 2.21
C ALA A 47 6.12 -13.80 2.00
N PHE A 48 5.93 -14.21 0.75
CA PHE A 48 4.96 -15.22 0.34
C PHE A 48 3.50 -14.85 0.68
N GLN A 49 3.22 -13.53 0.78
CA GLN A 49 1.86 -13.04 0.96
C GLN A 49 0.99 -13.46 -0.23
N PRO A 50 -0.19 -14.07 0.01
CA PRO A 50 -1.19 -14.28 -1.05
C PRO A 50 -1.53 -12.95 -1.74
N ARG A 51 -1.58 -12.97 -3.07
CA ARG A 51 -1.90 -11.79 -3.87
C ARG A 51 -2.78 -12.11 -5.06
N VAL A 52 -3.60 -11.16 -5.47
CA VAL A 52 -4.31 -11.17 -6.76
C VAL A 52 -3.81 -9.98 -7.58
N GLN A 53 -3.28 -10.27 -8.75
CA GLN A 53 -2.74 -9.29 -9.68
C GLN A 53 -3.62 -9.19 -10.92
N ASP A 54 -3.61 -8.03 -11.56
CA ASP A 54 -4.44 -7.72 -12.74
C ASP A 54 -5.96 -7.89 -12.42
N ALA A 55 -6.35 -7.54 -11.18
CA ALA A 55 -7.73 -7.58 -10.71
C ALA A 55 -8.52 -6.35 -11.18
N VAL A 56 -9.82 -6.49 -11.37
CA VAL A 56 -10.69 -5.35 -11.55
C VAL A 56 -10.96 -4.75 -10.17
N LEU A 57 -10.44 -3.56 -9.92
CA LEU A 57 -10.61 -2.82 -8.67
C LEU A 57 -11.43 -1.55 -8.94
N ALA A 58 -12.26 -1.16 -7.97
CA ALA A 58 -13.00 0.09 -8.04
C ALA A 58 -12.03 1.29 -8.01
N VAL A 59 -12.34 2.36 -8.75
CA VAL A 59 -11.56 3.61 -8.72
C VAL A 59 -11.62 4.25 -7.33
N ALA A 60 -12.81 4.30 -6.72
CA ALA A 60 -12.99 4.69 -5.34
C ALA A 60 -13.04 3.42 -4.46
N PRO A 61 -12.08 3.22 -3.55
CA PRO A 61 -12.03 2.00 -2.77
C PRO A 61 -13.21 1.94 -1.78
N PRO A 62 -13.81 0.76 -1.58
CA PRO A 62 -14.72 0.53 -0.47
C PRO A 62 -14.06 0.79 0.88
N THR A 63 -14.87 1.13 1.88
CA THR A 63 -14.39 1.60 3.18
C THR A 63 -13.92 0.50 4.12
N SER A 64 -14.33 -0.75 3.90
CA SER A 64 -13.92 -1.90 4.72
C SER A 64 -13.20 -2.97 3.91
N PRO A 65 -12.32 -3.78 4.54
CA PRO A 65 -11.66 -4.90 3.88
C PRO A 65 -12.63 -5.91 3.26
N GLN A 66 -13.75 -6.19 3.93
CA GLN A 66 -14.76 -7.13 3.47
C GLN A 66 -15.50 -6.61 2.24
N SER A 67 -15.95 -5.34 2.27
CA SER A 67 -16.61 -4.72 1.13
C SER A 67 -15.66 -4.53 -0.06
N PHE A 68 -14.37 -4.26 0.22
CA PHE A 68 -13.33 -4.21 -0.80
C PHE A 68 -13.18 -5.59 -1.48
N ALA A 69 -12.94 -6.64 -0.69
CA ALA A 69 -12.77 -8.00 -1.22
C ALA A 69 -14.00 -8.48 -2.02
N ALA A 70 -15.22 -8.14 -1.57
CA ALA A 70 -16.45 -8.48 -2.28
C ALA A 70 -16.62 -7.72 -3.61
N SER A 71 -15.97 -6.58 -3.80
CA SER A 71 -16.02 -5.79 -5.04
C SER A 71 -14.97 -6.20 -6.07
N VAL A 72 -13.98 -7.02 -5.69
CA VAL A 72 -12.90 -7.47 -6.57
C VAL A 72 -13.40 -8.54 -7.52
N SER A 73 -13.04 -8.46 -8.78
CA SER A 73 -13.28 -9.51 -9.76
C SER A 73 -12.08 -9.73 -10.67
N GLY A 74 -12.01 -10.93 -11.25
CA GLY A 74 -10.90 -11.30 -12.13
C GLY A 74 -9.54 -11.33 -11.42
N GLY A 75 -8.50 -11.24 -12.24
CA GLY A 75 -7.11 -11.26 -11.77
C GLY A 75 -6.52 -12.66 -11.64
N ALA A 76 -5.21 -12.69 -11.41
CA ALA A 76 -4.44 -13.93 -11.25
C ALA A 76 -3.94 -14.04 -9.81
N PHE A 77 -4.34 -15.12 -9.14
CA PHE A 77 -3.88 -15.46 -7.79
C PHE A 77 -2.48 -16.06 -7.81
N ALA A 78 -1.66 -15.68 -6.83
CA ALA A 78 -0.39 -16.33 -6.52
C ALA A 78 -0.02 -16.10 -5.05
N ALA A 79 0.67 -17.05 -4.44
CA ALA A 79 1.21 -16.93 -3.08
C ALA A 79 2.68 -16.47 -3.10
N THR A 80 2.96 -15.42 -3.88
CA THR A 80 4.32 -14.92 -4.16
C THR A 80 4.46 -13.42 -3.95
N GLY A 81 3.58 -12.80 -3.18
CA GLY A 81 3.73 -11.40 -2.80
C GLY A 81 5.01 -11.19 -2.01
N HIS A 82 5.71 -10.08 -2.26
CA HIS A 82 6.94 -9.69 -1.57
C HIS A 82 8.10 -10.70 -1.62
N THR A 83 8.20 -11.50 -2.71
CA THR A 83 9.29 -12.47 -2.90
C THR A 83 10.31 -12.03 -3.94
N GLU A 84 9.95 -11.11 -4.83
CA GLU A 84 10.82 -10.61 -5.90
C GLU A 84 11.42 -9.26 -5.49
N TRP A 85 12.36 -9.28 -4.56
CA TRP A 85 12.96 -8.06 -3.98
C TRP A 85 13.68 -7.14 -4.97
N VAL A 86 14.07 -7.64 -6.15
CA VAL A 86 14.64 -6.84 -7.26
C VAL A 86 13.55 -6.18 -8.12
N CYS A 87 12.29 -6.58 -7.94
CA CYS A 87 11.16 -6.05 -8.68
C CYS A 87 10.57 -4.84 -7.95
N GLY A 88 10.68 -3.65 -8.54
CA GLY A 88 10.15 -2.41 -7.96
C GLY A 88 8.62 -2.25 -7.98
N ARG A 89 7.86 -3.26 -8.44
CA ARG A 89 6.40 -3.23 -8.45
C ARG A 89 5.84 -3.30 -7.03
N ALA A 90 4.73 -2.61 -6.81
CA ALA A 90 4.14 -2.47 -5.48
C ALA A 90 3.81 -3.82 -4.81
N LEU A 91 3.30 -4.81 -5.53
CA LEU A 91 3.02 -6.16 -5.00
C LEU A 91 4.27 -6.95 -4.56
N HIS A 92 5.47 -6.48 -4.90
CA HIS A 92 6.73 -7.09 -4.48
C HIS A 92 7.55 -6.23 -3.52
N ALA A 93 7.56 -4.91 -3.69
CA ALA A 93 8.39 -4.00 -2.92
C ALA A 93 7.63 -2.89 -2.21
N GLY A 94 6.31 -2.76 -2.46
CA GLY A 94 5.48 -1.67 -1.95
C GLY A 94 4.50 -2.09 -0.86
N PHE A 95 3.89 -1.10 -0.24
CA PHE A 95 2.66 -1.20 0.55
C PHE A 95 1.82 0.06 0.33
N THR A 96 0.54 -0.02 0.64
CA THR A 96 -0.41 1.10 0.61
C THR A 96 -1.02 1.31 1.99
N THR A 97 -1.48 2.52 2.26
CA THR A 97 -2.10 2.88 3.54
C THR A 97 -3.63 2.87 3.49
N LEU A 98 -4.21 2.15 2.51
CA LEU A 98 -5.66 1.99 2.38
C LEU A 98 -6.28 1.41 3.65
N PHE A 99 -5.68 0.33 4.16
CA PHE A 99 -6.06 -0.32 5.42
C PHE A 99 -4.93 -0.20 6.43
N GLY A 100 -5.29 -0.24 7.72
CA GLY A 100 -4.32 -0.17 8.81
C GLY A 100 -3.35 -1.37 8.83
N PRO A 101 -2.27 -1.28 9.60
CA PRO A 101 -1.29 -2.36 9.72
C PRO A 101 -1.93 -3.68 10.18
N ASN A 102 -1.46 -4.80 9.67
CA ASN A 102 -1.94 -6.15 9.99
C ASN A 102 -3.44 -6.39 9.71
N THR A 103 -4.10 -5.49 8.97
CA THR A 103 -5.51 -5.69 8.58
C THR A 103 -5.62 -6.87 7.62
N VAL A 104 -6.51 -7.80 7.95
CA VAL A 104 -6.85 -8.93 7.08
C VAL A 104 -7.80 -8.48 5.98
N VAL A 105 -7.45 -8.76 4.73
CA VAL A 105 -8.33 -8.55 3.57
C VAL A 105 -8.80 -9.93 3.09
N PRO A 106 -9.99 -10.40 3.54
CA PRO A 106 -10.41 -11.77 3.33
C PRO A 106 -10.85 -11.99 1.88
N PHE A 107 -10.24 -12.96 1.20
CA PHE A 107 -10.62 -13.34 -0.16
C PHE A 107 -10.69 -14.86 -0.32
N SER A 108 -11.75 -15.36 -0.98
CA SER A 108 -11.95 -16.78 -1.16
C SER A 108 -11.22 -17.28 -2.40
N VAL A 109 -10.32 -18.22 -2.21
CA VAL A 109 -9.58 -18.91 -3.28
C VAL A 109 -9.77 -20.42 -3.11
N SER A 110 -10.36 -21.06 -4.09
CA SER A 110 -10.60 -22.53 -4.07
C SER A 110 -11.28 -23.02 -2.78
N GLY A 111 -12.23 -22.25 -2.25
CA GLY A 111 -12.98 -22.58 -1.04
C GLY A 111 -12.27 -22.26 0.29
N GLN A 112 -11.07 -21.72 0.25
CA GLN A 112 -10.36 -21.23 1.43
C GLN A 112 -10.39 -19.71 1.48
N VAL A 113 -10.62 -19.13 2.68
CA VAL A 113 -10.52 -17.70 2.90
C VAL A 113 -9.09 -17.38 3.32
N LEU A 114 -8.41 -16.59 2.51
CA LEU A 114 -7.03 -16.15 2.72
C LEU A 114 -6.99 -14.65 2.95
N ASP A 115 -5.93 -14.18 3.60
CA ASP A 115 -5.59 -12.75 3.69
C ASP A 115 -4.78 -12.38 2.44
N VAL A 116 -5.29 -11.48 1.59
CA VAL A 116 -4.80 -11.28 0.22
C VAL A 116 -4.49 -9.81 -0.04
N ASP A 117 -3.38 -9.56 -0.74
CA ASP A 117 -3.06 -8.27 -1.34
C ASP A 117 -3.56 -8.19 -2.78
N PHE A 118 -3.92 -6.97 -3.22
CA PHE A 118 -4.51 -6.75 -4.53
C PHE A 118 -3.80 -5.67 -5.32
N GLY A 119 -3.64 -5.91 -6.64
CA GLY A 119 -3.20 -4.93 -7.62
C GLY A 119 -4.06 -4.97 -8.88
N SER A 120 -4.53 -3.82 -9.37
CA SER A 120 -5.38 -3.75 -10.57
C SER A 120 -4.61 -3.97 -11.86
N SER A 121 -3.34 -3.65 -11.87
CA SER A 121 -2.45 -3.88 -13.01
C SER A 121 -1.00 -3.89 -12.54
N ARG A 122 -0.12 -4.30 -13.41
CA ARG A 122 1.32 -4.15 -13.20
C ARG A 122 1.75 -2.77 -13.66
N GLU A 123 2.46 -2.05 -12.82
CA GLU A 123 3.02 -0.74 -13.16
C GLU A 123 3.91 -0.87 -14.41
N GLY A 124 3.65 0.00 -15.39
CA GLY A 124 4.34 -0.01 -16.67
C GLY A 124 3.79 -1.01 -17.71
N ASN A 125 2.79 -1.82 -17.38
CA ASN A 125 2.18 -2.78 -18.31
C ASN A 125 1.16 -2.11 -19.26
N SER A 126 0.62 -0.96 -18.89
CA SER A 126 -0.31 -0.17 -19.71
C SER A 126 0.14 1.27 -19.79
N ALA A 127 -0.04 1.89 -20.96
CA ALA A 127 0.19 3.32 -21.15
C ALA A 127 -1.02 4.19 -20.73
N THR A 128 -2.16 3.57 -20.42
CA THR A 128 -3.42 4.29 -20.20
C THR A 128 -4.16 3.88 -18.91
N LEU A 129 -3.97 2.66 -18.44
CA LEU A 129 -4.68 2.17 -17.26
C LEU A 129 -3.93 2.50 -15.98
N PRO A 130 -4.58 3.16 -15.01
CA PRO A 130 -3.99 3.40 -13.70
C PRO A 130 -3.83 2.10 -12.91
N THR A 131 -2.81 2.06 -12.06
CA THR A 131 -2.60 0.99 -11.10
C THR A 131 -3.12 1.42 -9.73
N TYR A 132 -4.05 0.63 -9.20
CA TYR A 132 -4.55 0.70 -7.83
C TYR A 132 -4.07 -0.51 -7.04
N GLY A 133 -3.91 -0.37 -5.74
CA GLY A 133 -3.53 -1.48 -4.89
C GLY A 133 -4.06 -1.39 -3.46
N ALA A 134 -4.44 -2.54 -2.93
CA ALA A 134 -4.67 -2.77 -1.51
C ALA A 134 -3.59 -3.73 -1.03
N ILE A 135 -2.45 -3.19 -0.65
CA ILE A 135 -1.23 -3.93 -0.26
C ILE A 135 -0.94 -3.54 1.18
N THR A 136 -1.31 -4.41 2.11
CA THR A 136 -1.31 -4.07 3.53
C THR A 136 0.07 -4.29 4.15
N SER A 137 0.52 -3.31 4.95
CA SER A 137 1.66 -3.50 5.85
C SER A 137 1.38 -4.64 6.83
N ARG A 138 2.30 -5.60 6.95
CA ARG A 138 2.12 -6.80 7.81
C ARG A 138 3.43 -7.22 8.44
N SER A 139 3.34 -7.70 9.68
CA SER A 139 4.47 -8.28 10.38
C SER A 139 4.09 -9.59 11.10
N PHE A 140 5.09 -10.29 11.60
CA PHE A 140 4.90 -11.42 12.52
C PHE A 140 4.92 -10.97 13.99
N HIS A 141 5.14 -9.69 14.26
CA HIS A 141 5.06 -9.13 15.61
C HIS A 141 3.60 -9.04 16.06
N THR A 142 3.33 -9.40 17.30
CA THR A 142 1.97 -9.35 17.85
C THR A 142 1.49 -7.91 17.97
N GLY A 143 0.46 -7.55 17.18
CA GLY A 143 -0.26 -6.28 17.29
C GLY A 143 0.51 -5.03 16.87
N MET A 144 1.65 -5.16 16.17
CA MET A 144 2.45 -4.02 15.71
C MET A 144 3.15 -4.29 14.38
N VAL A 145 3.63 -3.24 13.76
CA VAL A 145 4.57 -3.27 12.63
C VAL A 145 5.71 -2.29 12.89
N ASN A 146 6.91 -2.59 12.42
CA ASN A 146 8.00 -1.62 12.41
C ASN A 146 7.96 -0.84 11.10
N VAL A 147 8.18 0.47 11.22
CA VAL A 147 8.19 1.40 10.10
C VAL A 147 9.45 2.26 10.14
N LEU A 148 9.88 2.69 8.96
CA LEU A 148 10.90 3.72 8.80
C LEU A 148 10.21 4.98 8.27
N LEU A 149 10.49 6.12 8.89
CA LEU A 149 10.06 7.42 8.41
C LEU A 149 11.09 8.02 7.44
N MET A 150 10.70 9.05 6.69
CA MET A 150 11.58 9.68 5.69
C MET A 150 12.76 10.43 6.31
N ASP A 151 12.70 10.78 7.61
CA ASP A 151 13.82 11.36 8.37
C ASP A 151 14.84 10.31 8.85
N GLY A 152 14.62 9.02 8.55
CA GLY A 152 15.48 7.93 8.98
C GLY A 152 15.15 7.35 10.35
N SER A 153 14.18 7.88 11.08
CA SER A 153 13.76 7.31 12.37
C SER A 153 12.94 6.04 12.18
N VAL A 154 13.14 5.06 13.08
CA VAL A 154 12.37 3.80 13.10
C VAL A 154 11.42 3.84 14.28
N ARG A 155 10.17 3.43 14.04
CA ARG A 155 9.12 3.32 15.06
C ARG A 155 8.37 2.01 14.95
N SER A 156 7.86 1.55 16.10
CA SER A 156 6.91 0.44 16.15
C SER A 156 5.50 1.03 16.28
N LEU A 157 4.65 0.78 15.30
CA LEU A 157 3.27 1.26 15.28
C LEU A 157 2.30 0.14 15.59
N THR A 158 1.33 0.43 16.46
CA THR A 158 0.28 -0.53 16.81
C THR A 158 -0.68 -0.79 15.64
N SER A 159 -1.17 -2.03 15.52
CA SER A 159 -2.21 -2.38 14.55
C SER A 159 -3.55 -1.67 14.81
N ASN A 160 -3.74 -1.13 16.02
CA ASN A 160 -4.93 -0.36 16.40
C ASN A 160 -4.77 1.16 16.17
N LEU A 161 -3.70 1.58 15.50
CA LEU A 161 -3.52 2.98 15.14
C LEU A 161 -4.74 3.48 14.37
N ASP A 162 -5.17 4.71 14.66
CA ASP A 162 -6.26 5.35 13.94
C ASP A 162 -6.00 5.33 12.41
N LEU A 163 -6.98 4.89 11.64
CA LEU A 163 -6.83 4.74 10.20
C LEU A 163 -6.57 6.08 9.50
N GLY A 164 -7.14 7.17 10.00
CA GLY A 164 -6.88 8.52 9.48
C GLY A 164 -5.42 8.89 9.69
N THR A 165 -4.88 8.65 10.88
CA THR A 165 -3.46 8.87 11.21
C THR A 165 -2.55 8.01 10.32
N TRP A 166 -2.86 6.71 10.15
CA TRP A 166 -2.11 5.83 9.26
C TRP A 166 -2.07 6.33 7.81
N ARG A 167 -3.21 6.82 7.30
CA ARG A 167 -3.32 7.36 5.94
C ARG A 167 -2.56 8.67 5.76
N ARG A 168 -2.59 9.56 6.77
CA ARG A 168 -1.80 10.81 6.77
C ARG A 168 -0.31 10.52 6.78
N LEU A 169 0.15 9.58 7.60
CA LEU A 169 1.54 9.10 7.57
C LEU A 169 1.93 8.53 6.21
N GLY A 170 0.97 7.98 5.45
CA GLY A 170 1.18 7.47 4.10
C GLY A 170 1.29 8.57 3.03
N ALA A 171 0.86 9.80 3.32
CA ALA A 171 0.89 10.92 2.39
C ALA A 171 2.14 11.79 2.63
N ARG A 172 2.74 12.30 1.55
CA ARG A 172 3.89 13.23 1.64
C ARG A 172 3.50 14.71 1.65
N SER A 173 2.26 15.03 1.23
CA SER A 173 1.85 16.41 0.96
C SER A 173 0.32 16.58 0.92
N ASP A 174 -0.40 16.01 1.88
CA ASP A 174 -1.87 16.16 1.97
C ASP A 174 -2.28 17.38 2.80
N GLY A 175 -1.32 18.04 3.46
CA GLY A 175 -1.53 19.21 4.30
C GLY A 175 -2.24 18.89 5.62
N GLN A 176 -2.34 17.63 6.01
CA GLN A 176 -3.01 17.22 7.24
C GLN A 176 -1.99 17.04 8.37
N VAL A 177 -2.34 17.52 9.54
CA VAL A 177 -1.50 17.33 10.74
C VAL A 177 -1.62 15.89 11.20
N VAL A 178 -0.47 15.24 11.40
CA VAL A 178 -0.38 13.95 12.09
C VAL A 178 -0.27 14.26 13.58
N GLY A 179 -1.19 13.73 14.38
CA GLY A 179 -1.09 13.78 15.84
C GLY A 179 0.00 12.85 16.38
N ASP A 180 0.13 12.76 17.70
CA ASP A 180 1.05 11.82 18.33
C ASP A 180 0.71 10.36 17.93
N PHE A 181 1.74 9.56 17.59
CA PHE A 181 1.62 8.18 17.11
C PHE A 181 2.80 7.31 17.54
#